data_79b7ae67be5f40c20d054004fe8ec4a2
#
_entry.id   79b7ae67be5f40c20d054004fe8ec4a2
#
_cell.length_a   1.000
_cell.length_b   1.000
_cell.length_c   1.000
_cell.angle_alpha   90.00
_cell.angle_beta   90.00
_cell.angle_gamma   90.00
#
_symmetry.space_group_name_H-M   'P 1'
#
loop_
_entity.id
_entity.type
_entity.pdbx_description
1 polymer ?
#
loop_
_entity_poly.entity_id
_entity_poly.type
_entity_poly.pdbx_seq_one_letter_code
_entity_poly.pdbx_strand_id
1 'polypeptide(L)'
;MSNFGQTLRGRNVLVLIDGVSQNATRDNFRQLNSISPSSIERIEVVSGASSVYGAGASGGIINIITKRNQGQDIAFSSRFGMTTGNNLNAKGFAYELFQSATGRKDALDWYISAGGVQRNDQFDGNGKRIPQDTSQGSNMDTETYDLQGRFGYALDADKKINLSLQDYKDQQDTAYTKGPGNRQHAVALKGLELDDQPYTHTQAANLNYHDVDFYGQGLQIESYWRRSDALFFPDLSRGKAGISNNNSVQDVYGLRAAIDSALPSIGSATGNLVWGADYDNERSRQRGDQYAVNGLVYSKTGETFELGPDINTPTKALFGQMSWDIGDWTLRGGVRREWVESKVADSIAYGEIVQTGRRAVLPGDTLNHGATLYNLGAVYHLSGNQDVFANFSQGFSLPDLQRFMRDVQSNFNIQSLNAQAVKVNSYELGWRGHWDKWQADTTIYENTSDVTQFYDANDRVLRLINQKERVRGIENNLTWRMTDRWSLGGTYAWAKGETRQNGKWIDLPATRVSPAKTTVFVGYTEDVYTLRLQAMRLASYDAAAKDRNGREIDGYTLVDLLASLELPVGRLEGGIYNLSNRTYQNAFAQANARAPYANAQGRTLSVSYSLDW
;
A
#
# COMPACT_ATOMS: atom_id res chain seq x y z
N MET A 1 -6.87 4.25 -13.35
CA MET A 1 -6.51 4.22 -11.91
C MET A 1 -5.11 4.78 -11.77
N SER A 2 -4.78 5.35 -10.63
CA SER A 2 -3.50 6.01 -10.37
C SER A 2 -2.72 5.23 -9.31
N ASN A 3 -1.39 5.27 -9.37
CA ASN A 3 -0.49 4.64 -8.40
C ASN A 3 -0.27 5.49 -7.12
N PHE A 4 -1.20 6.34 -6.75
CA PHE A 4 -1.09 7.08 -5.49
C PHE A 4 -1.18 6.16 -4.27
N GLY A 5 -0.40 6.51 -3.25
CA GLY A 5 -0.32 5.77 -1.99
C GLY A 5 -1.65 5.68 -1.26
N GLN A 6 -1.81 4.58 -0.54
CA GLN A 6 -3.01 4.29 0.24
C GLN A 6 -2.84 4.82 1.67
N THR A 7 -3.95 5.23 2.26
CA THR A 7 -4.02 5.54 3.70
C THR A 7 -5.07 4.66 4.36
N LEU A 8 -4.82 4.29 5.59
CA LEU A 8 -5.80 3.63 6.44
C LEU A 8 -6.10 4.55 7.63
N ARG A 9 -7.37 4.86 7.84
CA ARG A 9 -7.81 5.81 8.89
C ARG A 9 -7.07 7.17 8.83
N GLY A 10 -6.78 7.65 7.62
CA GLY A 10 -6.09 8.94 7.38
C GLY A 10 -4.60 8.98 7.71
N ARG A 11 -3.98 7.81 7.94
CA ARG A 11 -2.56 7.66 8.25
C ARG A 11 -1.87 6.72 7.25
N ASN A 12 -0.54 6.79 7.21
CA ASN A 12 0.25 5.90 6.37
C ASN A 12 0.06 4.44 6.79
N VAL A 13 -0.03 3.56 5.82
CA VAL A 13 -0.18 2.12 6.00
C VAL A 13 1.15 1.42 5.70
N LEU A 14 1.48 0.43 6.52
CA LEU A 14 2.57 -0.49 6.25
C LEU A 14 2.05 -1.61 5.34
N VAL A 15 2.65 -1.76 4.17
CA VAL A 15 2.36 -2.86 3.26
C VAL A 15 3.43 -3.92 3.42
N LEU A 16 3.02 -5.15 3.67
CA LEU A 16 3.90 -6.31 3.76
C LEU A 16 3.58 -7.28 2.62
N ILE A 17 4.58 -7.97 2.11
CA ILE A 17 4.42 -9.18 1.30
C ILE A 17 5.09 -10.30 2.09
N ASP A 18 4.29 -11.28 2.54
CA ASP A 18 4.71 -12.38 3.41
C ASP A 18 5.53 -11.94 4.64
N GLY A 19 5.13 -10.84 5.26
CA GLY A 19 5.80 -10.26 6.42
C GLY A 19 6.92 -9.26 6.10
N VAL A 20 7.45 -9.22 4.88
CA VAL A 20 8.52 -8.30 4.47
C VAL A 20 7.95 -6.94 4.06
N SER A 21 8.42 -5.87 4.70
CA SER A 21 7.98 -4.50 4.43
C SER A 21 8.26 -4.07 2.99
N GLN A 22 7.23 -3.51 2.32
CA GLN A 22 7.35 -2.89 1.01
C GLN A 22 7.51 -1.37 1.10
N ASN A 23 7.35 -0.79 2.29
CA ASN A 23 7.56 0.62 2.53
C ASN A 23 9.05 0.97 2.56
N ALA A 24 9.35 2.23 2.30
CA ALA A 24 10.67 2.81 2.40
C ALA A 24 10.57 4.23 2.94
N THR A 25 11.68 4.82 3.39
CA THR A 25 11.74 6.20 3.89
C THR A 25 11.35 7.19 2.80
N ARG A 26 11.72 6.92 1.53
CA ARG A 26 11.18 7.63 0.36
C ARG A 26 9.91 6.93 -0.12
N ASP A 27 8.77 7.54 0.14
CA ASP A 27 7.48 6.99 -0.30
C ASP A 27 7.27 7.21 -1.81
N ASN A 28 7.38 6.14 -2.58
CA ASN A 28 7.16 6.12 -4.02
C ASN A 28 5.71 5.81 -4.40
N PHE A 29 4.85 5.50 -3.41
CA PHE A 29 3.46 5.10 -3.62
C PHE A 29 3.26 3.87 -4.53
N ARG A 30 4.25 2.97 -4.58
CA ARG A 30 4.26 1.80 -5.47
C ARG A 30 4.04 0.47 -4.73
N GLN A 31 3.84 0.48 -3.43
CA GLN A 31 3.82 -0.71 -2.58
C GLN A 31 2.75 -1.72 -3.00
N LEU A 32 1.57 -1.26 -3.48
CA LEU A 32 0.50 -2.13 -3.98
C LEU A 32 0.63 -2.45 -5.48
N ASN A 33 1.58 -1.84 -6.19
CA ASN A 33 1.91 -2.17 -7.58
C ASN A 33 3.28 -2.85 -7.64
N SER A 34 3.45 -3.89 -6.85
CA SER A 34 4.70 -4.67 -6.70
C SER A 34 4.47 -6.18 -6.76
N ILE A 35 3.25 -6.61 -7.05
CA ILE A 35 2.85 -8.02 -7.14
C ILE A 35 1.61 -8.18 -8.03
N SER A 36 1.54 -9.28 -8.79
CA SER A 36 0.34 -9.64 -9.54
C SER A 36 -0.78 -10.13 -8.62
N PRO A 37 -2.04 -9.72 -8.83
CA PRO A 37 -3.18 -10.27 -8.10
C PRO A 37 -3.28 -11.80 -8.18
N SER A 38 -2.92 -12.42 -9.30
CA SER A 38 -2.96 -13.87 -9.49
C SER A 38 -1.97 -14.65 -8.62
N SER A 39 -0.92 -13.98 -8.10
CA SER A 39 0.04 -14.53 -7.16
C SER A 39 -0.40 -14.45 -5.71
N ILE A 40 -1.51 -13.75 -5.41
CA ILE A 40 -2.01 -13.53 -4.05
C ILE A 40 -2.91 -14.68 -3.62
N GLU A 41 -2.67 -15.21 -2.42
CA GLU A 41 -3.56 -16.16 -1.75
C GLU A 41 -4.65 -15.40 -0.98
N ARG A 42 -4.25 -14.44 -0.13
CA ARG A 42 -5.15 -13.58 0.65
C ARG A 42 -4.49 -12.27 1.06
N ILE A 43 -5.32 -11.33 1.46
CA ILE A 43 -4.88 -10.03 2.00
C ILE A 43 -5.43 -9.92 3.43
N GLU A 44 -4.54 -9.66 4.37
CA GLU A 44 -4.86 -9.43 5.78
C GLU A 44 -4.73 -7.94 6.08
N VAL A 45 -5.75 -7.35 6.69
CA VAL A 45 -5.74 -5.93 7.05
C VAL A 45 -5.86 -5.80 8.57
N VAL A 46 -4.86 -5.19 9.18
CA VAL A 46 -4.86 -4.82 10.60
C VAL A 46 -4.99 -3.31 10.68
N SER A 47 -6.14 -2.84 11.13
CA SER A 47 -6.40 -1.41 11.31
C SER A 47 -5.78 -0.88 12.60
N GLY A 48 -5.45 0.42 12.61
CA GLY A 48 -4.82 1.09 13.74
C GLY A 48 -3.29 0.99 13.75
N ALA A 49 -2.65 1.85 14.53
CA ALA A 49 -1.21 1.86 14.66
C ALA A 49 -0.67 0.52 15.21
N SER A 50 0.53 0.12 14.83
CA SER A 50 1.18 -1.09 15.35
C SER A 50 2.64 -0.83 15.67
N SER A 51 3.08 -1.31 16.83
CA SER A 51 4.49 -1.27 17.24
C SER A 51 5.29 -2.51 16.82
N VAL A 52 4.60 -3.61 16.49
CA VAL A 52 5.25 -4.92 16.27
C VAL A 52 6.14 -4.93 15.03
N TYR A 53 5.71 -4.26 13.96
CA TYR A 53 6.38 -4.31 12.66
C TYR A 53 7.27 -3.10 12.34
N GLY A 54 7.49 -2.18 13.30
CA GLY A 54 8.36 -1.04 13.13
C GLY A 54 7.77 0.15 12.38
N ALA A 55 8.64 0.91 11.71
CA ALA A 55 8.27 2.15 11.04
C ALA A 55 7.23 1.95 9.91
N GLY A 56 6.34 2.93 9.75
CA GLY A 56 5.32 2.96 8.68
C GLY A 56 3.94 2.46 9.09
N ALA A 57 3.79 1.69 10.18
CA ALA A 57 2.52 1.18 10.66
C ALA A 57 1.74 2.21 11.52
N SER A 58 1.59 3.45 11.04
CA SER A 58 0.89 4.50 11.78
C SER A 58 -0.63 4.50 11.59
N GLY A 59 -1.13 3.97 10.48
CA GLY A 59 -2.56 3.80 10.19
C GLY A 59 -3.02 2.36 10.27
N GLY A 60 -2.10 1.42 10.16
CA GLY A 60 -2.34 -0.02 10.14
C GLY A 60 -1.41 -0.76 9.20
N ILE A 61 -1.74 -2.01 8.94
CA ILE A 61 -0.94 -2.93 8.14
C ILE A 61 -1.83 -3.57 7.08
N ILE A 62 -1.33 -3.68 5.86
CA ILE A 62 -1.85 -4.53 4.80
C ILE A 62 -0.80 -5.61 4.55
N ASN A 63 -1.07 -6.85 4.93
CA ASN A 63 -0.18 -7.98 4.71
C ASN A 63 -0.72 -8.84 3.56
N ILE A 64 0.02 -8.88 2.46
CA ILE A 64 -0.29 -9.68 1.28
C ILE A 64 0.39 -11.03 1.45
N ILE A 65 -0.40 -12.08 1.56
CA ILE A 65 0.09 -13.44 1.64
C ILE A 65 0.05 -14.04 0.23
N THR A 66 1.17 -14.53 -0.22
CA THR A 66 1.27 -15.08 -1.56
C THR A 66 1.02 -16.59 -1.56
N LYS A 67 0.65 -17.14 -2.73
CA LYS A 67 0.40 -18.56 -2.93
C LYS A 67 1.64 -19.41 -2.63
N ARG A 68 1.44 -20.62 -2.10
CA ARG A 68 2.48 -21.60 -1.75
C ARG A 68 1.95 -23.02 -1.87
N ASN A 69 2.81 -24.02 -1.78
CA ASN A 69 2.39 -25.41 -1.71
C ASN A 69 1.53 -25.64 -0.46
N GLN A 70 0.39 -26.30 -0.64
CA GLN A 70 -0.54 -26.67 0.44
C GLN A 70 -0.51 -28.18 0.74
N GLY A 71 0.61 -28.83 0.47
CA GLY A 71 0.80 -30.27 0.74
C GLY A 71 0.55 -31.20 -0.45
N GLN A 72 0.37 -30.62 -1.66
CA GLN A 72 0.18 -31.42 -2.89
C GLN A 72 1.53 -32.02 -3.34
N ASP A 73 1.47 -33.23 -3.89
CA ASP A 73 2.66 -33.88 -4.46
C ASP A 73 3.12 -33.14 -5.72
N ILE A 74 2.26 -32.98 -6.70
CA ILE A 74 2.46 -32.12 -7.88
C ILE A 74 1.10 -31.58 -8.30
N ALA A 75 1.01 -30.29 -8.56
CA ALA A 75 -0.18 -29.65 -9.12
C ALA A 75 0.21 -28.44 -9.96
N PHE A 76 -0.61 -28.14 -10.94
CA PHE A 76 -0.46 -27.00 -11.82
C PHE A 76 -1.72 -26.15 -11.77
N SER A 77 -1.56 -24.83 -11.95
CA SER A 77 -2.70 -23.91 -12.10
C SER A 77 -2.42 -22.96 -13.26
N SER A 78 -3.37 -22.88 -14.16
CA SER A 78 -3.33 -22.01 -15.33
C SER A 78 -4.51 -21.04 -15.26
N ARG A 79 -4.29 -19.75 -15.56
CA ARG A 79 -5.35 -18.76 -15.66
C ARG A 79 -5.16 -17.91 -16.89
N PHE A 80 -6.24 -17.71 -17.64
CA PHE A 80 -6.34 -16.72 -18.69
C PHE A 80 -7.45 -15.74 -18.35
N GLY A 81 -7.17 -14.44 -18.44
CA GLY A 81 -8.11 -13.36 -18.16
C GLY A 81 -8.17 -12.35 -19.30
N MET A 82 -9.35 -11.77 -19.49
CA MET A 82 -9.57 -10.68 -20.43
C MET A 82 -10.50 -9.65 -19.80
N THR A 83 -10.17 -8.37 -19.98
CA THR A 83 -10.98 -7.24 -19.49
C THR A 83 -11.10 -6.21 -20.58
N THR A 84 -12.28 -5.58 -20.72
CA THR A 84 -12.51 -4.51 -21.70
C THR A 84 -13.54 -3.50 -21.20
N GLY A 85 -13.52 -2.30 -21.76
CA GLY A 85 -14.57 -1.30 -21.53
C GLY A 85 -15.87 -1.61 -22.27
N ASN A 86 -16.97 -1.00 -21.87
CA ASN A 86 -18.31 -1.20 -22.43
C ASN A 86 -18.42 -0.90 -23.94
N ASN A 87 -17.54 -0.05 -24.46
CA ASN A 87 -17.51 0.29 -25.89
C ASN A 87 -16.90 -0.80 -26.78
N LEU A 88 -16.37 -1.89 -26.18
CA LEU A 88 -15.70 -3.00 -26.86
C LEU A 88 -14.65 -2.55 -27.88
N ASN A 89 -14.01 -1.41 -27.63
CA ASN A 89 -12.96 -0.88 -28.49
C ASN A 89 -11.77 -1.85 -28.49
N ALA A 90 -11.29 -2.22 -29.68
CA ALA A 90 -10.17 -3.16 -29.83
C ALA A 90 -8.90 -2.73 -29.05
N LYS A 91 -8.70 -1.41 -28.88
CA LYS A 91 -7.60 -0.87 -28.08
C LYS A 91 -7.84 -0.90 -26.57
N GLY A 92 -9.04 -1.22 -26.11
CA GLY A 92 -9.41 -1.24 -24.69
C GLY A 92 -9.34 -2.61 -24.02
N PHE A 93 -8.87 -3.64 -24.75
CA PHE A 93 -8.70 -4.96 -24.17
C PHE A 93 -7.44 -5.04 -23.33
N ALA A 94 -7.56 -5.65 -22.15
CA ALA A 94 -6.44 -6.08 -21.34
C ALA A 94 -6.45 -7.59 -21.24
N TYR A 95 -5.27 -8.21 -21.23
CA TYR A 95 -5.10 -9.66 -21.19
C TYR A 95 -4.21 -10.04 -20.01
N GLU A 96 -4.56 -11.14 -19.38
CA GLU A 96 -3.80 -11.74 -18.28
C GLU A 96 -3.52 -13.20 -18.60
N LEU A 97 -2.30 -13.63 -18.41
CA LEU A 97 -1.88 -15.02 -18.42
C LEU A 97 -1.11 -15.32 -17.14
N PHE A 98 -1.45 -16.42 -16.50
CA PHE A 98 -0.77 -16.87 -15.28
C PHE A 98 -0.63 -18.38 -15.31
N GLN A 99 0.54 -18.86 -14.94
CA GLN A 99 0.87 -20.26 -14.78
C GLN A 99 1.61 -20.48 -13.48
N SER A 100 1.20 -21.48 -12.70
CA SER A 100 1.99 -21.94 -11.56
C SER A 100 2.13 -23.46 -11.57
N ALA A 101 3.17 -23.90 -10.90
CA ALA A 101 3.43 -25.28 -10.58
C ALA A 101 3.86 -25.40 -9.12
N THR A 102 3.37 -26.40 -8.44
CA THR A 102 3.71 -26.68 -7.05
C THR A 102 4.00 -28.16 -6.88
N GLY A 103 4.83 -28.50 -5.92
CA GLY A 103 5.13 -29.90 -5.64
C GLY A 103 5.75 -30.10 -4.27
N ARG A 104 5.73 -31.37 -3.85
CA ARG A 104 6.42 -31.84 -2.65
C ARG A 104 7.12 -33.16 -2.96
N LYS A 105 8.37 -33.26 -2.53
CA LYS A 105 9.14 -34.51 -2.59
C LYS A 105 10.00 -34.61 -1.34
N ASP A 106 9.77 -35.64 -0.55
CA ASP A 106 10.45 -35.86 0.72
C ASP A 106 10.37 -34.61 1.64
N ALA A 107 11.51 -34.05 1.99
CA ALA A 107 11.65 -32.86 2.84
C ALA A 107 11.47 -31.54 2.08
N LEU A 108 11.45 -31.56 0.75
CA LEU A 108 11.38 -30.37 -0.11
C LEU A 108 9.94 -30.12 -0.56
N ASP A 109 9.41 -28.96 -0.26
CA ASP A 109 8.21 -28.38 -0.91
C ASP A 109 8.60 -27.17 -1.76
N TRP A 110 7.88 -26.97 -2.86
CA TRP A 110 8.17 -25.87 -3.76
C TRP A 110 6.91 -25.34 -4.46
N TYR A 111 6.96 -24.06 -4.81
CA TYR A 111 5.97 -23.38 -5.63
C TYR A 111 6.71 -22.42 -6.56
N ILE A 112 6.40 -22.44 -7.86
CA ILE A 112 6.89 -21.49 -8.84
C ILE A 112 5.73 -20.94 -9.64
N SER A 113 5.78 -19.65 -9.99
CA SER A 113 4.78 -19.06 -10.87
C SER A 113 5.37 -18.01 -11.79
N ALA A 114 4.71 -17.85 -12.94
CA ALA A 114 4.95 -16.79 -13.90
C ALA A 114 3.61 -16.20 -14.34
N GLY A 115 3.48 -14.88 -14.28
CA GLY A 115 2.32 -14.14 -14.73
C GLY A 115 2.70 -13.01 -15.67
N GLY A 116 1.80 -12.69 -16.60
CA GLY A 116 1.92 -11.54 -17.47
C GLY A 116 0.59 -10.83 -17.64
N VAL A 117 0.60 -9.50 -17.66
CA VAL A 117 -0.59 -8.69 -17.89
C VAL A 117 -0.25 -7.59 -18.90
N GLN A 118 -1.01 -7.53 -19.99
CA GLN A 118 -1.00 -6.41 -20.92
C GLN A 118 -2.24 -5.57 -20.70
N ARG A 119 -2.07 -4.28 -20.43
CA ARG A 119 -3.18 -3.32 -20.27
C ARG A 119 -3.06 -2.25 -21.33
N ASN A 120 -4.12 -2.06 -22.08
CA ASN A 120 -4.21 -1.05 -23.14
C ASN A 120 -5.04 0.17 -22.67
N ASP A 121 -5.72 0.85 -23.61
CA ASP A 121 -6.54 2.04 -23.35
C ASP A 121 -7.65 1.77 -22.32
N GLN A 122 -7.93 2.75 -21.47
CA GLN A 122 -9.09 2.73 -20.58
C GLN A 122 -10.04 3.88 -20.96
N PHE A 123 -11.35 3.63 -20.84
CA PHE A 123 -12.39 4.56 -21.26
C PHE A 123 -13.33 4.88 -20.10
N ASP A 124 -13.77 6.13 -20.03
CA ASP A 124 -14.78 6.60 -19.09
C ASP A 124 -16.20 6.17 -19.50
N GLY A 125 -17.22 6.50 -18.69
CA GLY A 125 -18.62 6.19 -18.98
C GLY A 125 -19.17 6.83 -20.25
N ASN A 126 -18.53 7.85 -20.80
CA ASN A 126 -18.85 8.48 -22.07
C ASN A 126 -18.09 7.87 -23.26
N GLY A 127 -17.30 6.84 -23.04
CA GLY A 127 -16.48 6.19 -24.07
C GLY A 127 -15.24 7.01 -24.47
N LYS A 128 -14.86 8.02 -23.70
CA LYS A 128 -13.64 8.81 -23.93
C LYS A 128 -12.45 8.14 -23.24
N ARG A 129 -11.31 8.12 -23.94
CA ARG A 129 -10.05 7.63 -23.37
C ARG A 129 -9.67 8.46 -22.13
N ILE A 130 -9.35 7.77 -21.05
CA ILE A 130 -8.86 8.39 -19.81
C ILE A 130 -7.44 8.94 -20.07
N PRO A 131 -7.14 10.19 -19.66
CA PRO A 131 -5.78 10.73 -19.80
C PRO A 131 -4.79 10.04 -18.85
N GLN A 132 -3.51 10.07 -19.21
CA GLN A 132 -2.43 9.58 -18.37
C GLN A 132 -2.30 10.39 -17.08
N ASP A 133 -2.03 9.71 -15.98
CA ASP A 133 -1.54 10.36 -14.77
C ASP A 133 -0.01 10.56 -14.91
N THR A 134 0.40 11.73 -15.35
CA THR A 134 1.81 12.08 -15.51
C THR A 134 2.54 12.31 -14.17
N SER A 135 1.81 12.34 -13.05
CA SER A 135 2.38 12.55 -11.71
C SER A 135 2.87 11.23 -11.08
N GLN A 136 2.03 10.18 -11.12
CA GLN A 136 2.32 8.89 -10.50
C GLN A 136 2.32 7.72 -11.48
N GLY A 137 2.04 7.98 -12.76
CA GLY A 137 1.84 6.96 -13.77
C GLY A 137 0.46 6.30 -13.69
N SER A 138 0.04 5.72 -14.77
CA SER A 138 -1.25 5.05 -14.94
C SER A 138 -1.08 3.55 -15.08
N ASN A 139 -2.11 2.79 -14.74
CA ASN A 139 -2.19 1.35 -14.98
C ASN A 139 -2.85 1.08 -16.35
N MET A 140 -2.49 1.82 -17.38
CA MET A 140 -2.90 1.62 -18.76
C MET A 140 -1.73 1.86 -19.70
N ASP A 141 -1.77 1.27 -20.88
CA ASP A 141 -0.63 1.16 -21.80
C ASP A 141 0.58 0.56 -21.05
N THR A 142 0.37 -0.57 -20.34
CA THR A 142 1.42 -1.21 -19.55
C THR A 142 1.54 -2.69 -19.86
N GLU A 143 2.76 -3.18 -19.80
CA GLU A 143 3.10 -4.59 -19.79
C GLU A 143 3.71 -4.95 -18.44
N THR A 144 3.16 -5.99 -17.82
CA THR A 144 3.59 -6.44 -16.50
C THR A 144 4.03 -7.89 -16.57
N TYR A 145 5.13 -8.23 -15.89
CA TYR A 145 5.42 -9.61 -15.53
C TYR A 145 5.61 -9.77 -14.02
N ASP A 146 5.32 -10.96 -13.51
CA ASP A 146 5.53 -11.35 -12.10
C ASP A 146 6.04 -12.79 -12.07
N LEU A 147 7.27 -12.98 -11.58
CA LEU A 147 7.91 -14.26 -11.41
C LEU A 147 8.09 -14.52 -9.91
N GLN A 148 7.68 -15.70 -9.44
CA GLN A 148 7.85 -16.09 -8.05
C GLN A 148 8.39 -17.50 -7.92
N GLY A 149 9.25 -17.69 -6.92
CA GLY A 149 9.75 -18.99 -6.50
C GLY A 149 9.71 -19.10 -4.98
N ARG A 150 9.23 -20.25 -4.49
CA ARG A 150 9.21 -20.58 -3.06
C ARG A 150 9.68 -21.99 -2.85
N PHE A 151 10.59 -22.17 -1.94
CA PHE A 151 11.22 -23.44 -1.64
C PHE A 151 11.27 -23.62 -0.12
N GLY A 152 10.63 -24.66 0.38
CA GLY A 152 10.66 -25.04 1.78
C GLY A 152 11.42 -26.34 1.94
N TYR A 153 12.36 -26.41 2.87
CA TYR A 153 13.09 -27.63 3.17
C TYR A 153 12.98 -27.93 4.68
N ALA A 154 12.35 -29.05 5.02
CA ALA A 154 12.29 -29.56 6.38
C ALA A 154 13.64 -30.24 6.71
N LEU A 155 14.38 -29.66 7.68
CA LEU A 155 15.63 -30.25 8.16
C LEU A 155 15.36 -31.45 9.04
N ASP A 156 14.32 -31.36 9.87
CA ASP A 156 13.74 -32.41 10.69
C ASP A 156 12.26 -32.09 10.98
N ALA A 157 11.65 -32.73 12.00
CA ALA A 157 10.26 -32.50 12.37
C ALA A 157 9.99 -31.09 12.90
N ASP A 158 10.99 -30.45 13.49
CA ASP A 158 10.87 -29.20 14.22
C ASP A 158 11.47 -28.01 13.47
N LYS A 159 12.35 -28.27 12.47
CA LYS A 159 13.14 -27.24 11.79
C LYS A 159 12.86 -27.17 10.30
N LYS A 160 12.63 -25.97 9.82
CA LYS A 160 12.36 -25.70 8.40
C LYS A 160 13.09 -24.43 7.92
N ILE A 161 13.62 -24.51 6.71
CA ILE A 161 14.16 -23.35 5.97
C ILE A 161 13.20 -23.05 4.82
N ASN A 162 12.85 -21.79 4.62
CA ASN A 162 12.05 -21.33 3.49
C ASN A 162 12.80 -20.22 2.74
N LEU A 163 12.89 -20.35 1.43
CA LEU A 163 13.41 -19.34 0.52
C LEU A 163 12.27 -18.83 -0.36
N SER A 164 12.08 -17.53 -0.43
CA SER A 164 11.13 -16.86 -1.35
C SER A 164 11.88 -15.92 -2.25
N LEU A 165 11.58 -15.94 -3.54
CA LEU A 165 12.15 -15.10 -4.58
C LEU A 165 11.02 -14.44 -5.36
N GLN A 166 11.17 -13.16 -5.69
CA GLN A 166 10.22 -12.41 -6.51
C GLN A 166 10.95 -11.46 -7.46
N ASP A 167 10.45 -11.39 -8.69
CA ASP A 167 10.81 -10.38 -9.70
C ASP A 167 9.52 -9.90 -10.37
N TYR A 168 9.15 -8.62 -10.14
CA TYR A 168 7.96 -7.98 -10.68
C TYR A 168 8.34 -6.73 -11.44
N LYS A 169 7.87 -6.58 -12.67
CA LYS A 169 8.02 -5.35 -13.43
C LYS A 169 6.71 -4.93 -14.10
N ASP A 170 6.37 -3.65 -14.00
CA ASP A 170 5.28 -2.98 -14.71
C ASP A 170 5.90 -1.86 -15.55
N GLN A 171 5.91 -2.04 -16.86
CA GLN A 171 6.51 -1.12 -17.84
C GLN A 171 5.40 -0.43 -18.61
N GLN A 172 5.40 0.91 -18.62
CA GLN A 172 4.49 1.69 -19.47
C GLN A 172 5.07 1.82 -20.87
N ASP A 173 4.20 1.80 -21.89
CA ASP A 173 4.49 2.15 -23.27
C ASP A 173 3.30 2.93 -23.85
N THR A 174 3.32 4.26 -23.70
CA THR A 174 2.19 5.10 -24.07
C THR A 174 2.55 6.17 -25.09
N ALA A 175 1.73 6.30 -26.12
CA ALA A 175 1.77 7.41 -27.07
C ALA A 175 0.81 8.56 -26.67
N TYR A 176 0.38 8.61 -25.40
CA TYR A 176 -0.57 9.62 -24.92
C TYR A 176 -0.05 10.35 -23.68
N THR A 177 -0.43 11.63 -23.59
CA THR A 177 -0.23 12.43 -22.36
C THR A 177 -1.54 13.11 -21.96
N LYS A 178 -1.52 13.80 -20.81
CA LYS A 178 -2.65 14.65 -20.40
C LYS A 178 -2.69 15.92 -21.22
N GLY A 179 -3.88 16.29 -21.69
CA GLY A 179 -4.16 17.58 -22.31
C GLY A 179 -4.65 18.63 -21.31
N PRO A 180 -4.94 19.85 -21.80
CA PRO A 180 -5.64 20.84 -21.01
C PRO A 180 -6.98 20.28 -20.52
N GLY A 181 -7.25 20.39 -19.23
CA GLY A 181 -8.46 19.88 -18.63
C GLY A 181 -8.95 20.76 -17.49
N ASN A 182 -10.21 20.61 -17.14
CA ASN A 182 -10.83 21.20 -15.97
C ASN A 182 -11.57 20.09 -15.17
N ARG A 183 -12.30 20.47 -14.12
CA ARG A 183 -12.99 19.51 -13.24
C ARG A 183 -14.02 18.64 -14.01
N GLN A 184 -14.55 19.10 -15.13
CA GLN A 184 -15.55 18.38 -15.94
C GLN A 184 -14.92 17.65 -17.13
N HIS A 185 -13.74 18.03 -17.56
CA HIS A 185 -13.11 17.52 -18.76
C HIS A 185 -11.64 17.23 -18.54
N ALA A 186 -11.29 15.97 -18.69
CA ALA A 186 -9.90 15.53 -18.82
C ALA A 186 -9.69 15.05 -20.27
N VAL A 187 -8.61 15.48 -20.89
CA VAL A 187 -8.32 15.20 -22.30
C VAL A 187 -7.05 14.39 -22.40
N ALA A 188 -7.11 13.26 -23.10
CA ALA A 188 -5.93 12.50 -23.51
C ALA A 188 -5.45 13.04 -24.87
N LEU A 189 -4.20 13.46 -24.95
CA LEU A 189 -3.57 13.90 -26.20
C LEU A 189 -2.69 12.78 -26.76
N LYS A 190 -2.89 12.41 -28.01
CA LYS A 190 -2.08 11.44 -28.75
C LYS A 190 -0.89 12.14 -29.41
N GLY A 191 0.20 11.41 -29.60
CA GLY A 191 1.41 11.88 -30.26
C GLY A 191 2.56 12.11 -29.28
N LEU A 192 2.47 11.59 -28.04
CA LEU A 192 3.59 11.57 -27.12
C LEU A 192 4.70 10.67 -27.67
N GLU A 193 5.88 11.25 -27.77
CA GLU A 193 7.15 10.54 -27.99
C GLU A 193 8.03 10.79 -26.79
N LEU A 194 8.50 9.74 -26.13
CA LEU A 194 9.25 9.80 -24.89
C LEU A 194 10.42 8.81 -24.93
N ASP A 195 11.65 9.31 -24.78
CA ASP A 195 12.86 8.48 -24.83
C ASP A 195 12.85 7.36 -23.80
N ASP A 196 12.39 7.64 -22.58
CA ASP A 196 12.23 6.60 -21.54
C ASP A 196 10.79 6.58 -21.02
N GLN A 197 10.15 5.47 -21.18
CA GLN A 197 8.81 5.24 -20.64
C GLN A 197 8.86 4.88 -19.14
N PRO A 198 7.88 5.35 -18.33
CA PRO A 198 7.80 5.05 -16.89
C PRO A 198 7.74 3.55 -16.60
N TYR A 199 8.31 3.14 -15.47
CA TYR A 199 8.23 1.75 -15.00
C TYR A 199 8.26 1.66 -13.47
N THR A 200 7.88 0.49 -12.98
CA THR A 200 8.13 0.03 -11.62
C THR A 200 8.74 -1.36 -11.70
N HIS A 201 9.89 -1.57 -11.07
CA HIS A 201 10.56 -2.86 -10.98
C HIS A 201 10.86 -3.18 -9.52
N THR A 202 10.35 -4.29 -9.02
CA THR A 202 10.56 -4.74 -7.65
C THR A 202 11.13 -6.15 -7.66
N GLN A 203 12.25 -6.32 -6.95
CA GLN A 203 12.91 -7.60 -6.75
C GLN A 203 13.02 -7.86 -5.25
N ALA A 204 12.81 -9.11 -4.83
CA ALA A 204 12.95 -9.50 -3.44
C ALA A 204 13.47 -10.94 -3.30
N ALA A 205 14.23 -11.14 -2.24
CA ALA A 205 14.63 -12.46 -1.75
C ALA A 205 14.45 -12.49 -0.24
N ASN A 206 13.85 -13.55 0.28
CA ASN A 206 13.62 -13.75 1.71
C ASN A 206 14.01 -15.19 2.08
N LEU A 207 14.87 -15.32 3.08
CA LEU A 207 15.27 -16.58 3.68
C LEU A 207 14.79 -16.60 5.12
N ASN A 208 13.96 -17.58 5.47
CA ASN A 208 13.39 -17.77 6.79
C ASN A 208 13.78 -19.14 7.34
N TYR A 209 14.34 -19.15 8.56
CA TYR A 209 14.56 -20.34 9.37
C TYR A 209 13.57 -20.35 10.52
N HIS A 210 12.92 -21.47 10.72
CA HIS A 210 11.98 -21.71 11.81
C HIS A 210 12.32 -22.99 12.55
N ASP A 211 12.36 -22.91 13.88
CA ASP A 211 12.58 -24.01 14.79
C ASP A 211 11.49 -23.94 15.88
N VAL A 212 10.64 -24.94 15.97
CA VAL A 212 9.52 -24.95 16.93
C VAL A 212 9.94 -25.40 18.33
N ASP A 213 11.11 -26.01 18.47
CA ASP A 213 11.66 -26.51 19.75
C ASP A 213 13.13 -26.13 19.94
N PHE A 214 13.45 -24.87 19.79
CA PHE A 214 14.79 -24.34 20.13
C PHE A 214 14.93 -24.20 21.63
N TYR A 215 15.46 -25.25 22.28
CA TYR A 215 15.59 -25.36 23.77
C TYR A 215 14.25 -25.13 24.49
N GLY A 216 13.15 -25.71 23.97
CA GLY A 216 11.81 -25.57 24.54
C GLY A 216 11.09 -24.28 24.16
N GLN A 217 11.59 -23.54 23.18
CA GLN A 217 11.02 -22.28 22.68
C GLN A 217 10.92 -22.30 21.16
N GLY A 218 10.05 -21.49 20.60
CA GLY A 218 10.05 -21.24 19.16
C GLY A 218 11.13 -20.23 18.79
N LEU A 219 11.90 -20.49 17.72
CA LEU A 219 12.86 -19.55 17.14
C LEU A 219 12.52 -19.27 15.67
N GLN A 220 12.50 -18.02 15.30
CA GLN A 220 12.40 -17.58 13.91
C GLN A 220 13.54 -16.62 13.59
N ILE A 221 14.25 -16.90 12.48
CA ILE A 221 15.27 -16.00 11.93
C ILE A 221 14.90 -15.73 10.48
N GLU A 222 14.78 -14.47 10.12
CA GLU A 222 14.45 -14.01 8.80
C GLU A 222 15.54 -13.06 8.29
N SER A 223 16.02 -13.31 7.08
CA SER A 223 16.93 -12.41 6.36
C SER A 223 16.33 -12.09 5.00
N TYR A 224 16.29 -10.84 4.62
CA TYR A 224 15.72 -10.43 3.34
C TYR A 224 16.51 -9.32 2.67
N TRP A 225 16.35 -9.30 1.34
CA TRP A 225 16.77 -8.22 0.48
C TRP A 225 15.59 -7.82 -0.41
N ARG A 226 15.44 -6.52 -0.62
CA ARG A 226 14.47 -5.96 -1.56
C ARG A 226 15.06 -4.78 -2.29
N ARG A 227 14.83 -4.72 -3.60
CA ARG A 227 15.10 -3.56 -4.44
C ARG A 227 13.82 -3.08 -5.08
N SER A 228 13.57 -1.77 -5.01
CA SER A 228 12.51 -1.08 -5.73
C SER A 228 13.12 0.00 -6.60
N ASP A 229 12.82 -0.03 -7.89
CA ASP A 229 13.30 0.91 -8.90
C ASP A 229 12.09 1.45 -9.66
N ALA A 230 11.85 2.75 -9.59
CA ALA A 230 10.69 3.38 -10.21
C ALA A 230 11.10 4.62 -11.02
N LEU A 231 10.81 4.59 -12.32
CA LEU A 231 10.96 5.73 -13.21
C LEU A 231 9.61 6.41 -13.40
N PHE A 232 9.59 7.72 -13.16
CA PHE A 232 8.39 8.55 -13.30
C PHE A 232 8.41 9.34 -14.60
N PHE A 233 7.23 9.78 -15.04
CA PHE A 233 7.08 10.62 -16.22
C PHE A 233 7.84 11.96 -16.05
N PRO A 234 8.47 12.50 -17.12
CA PRO A 234 9.17 13.79 -17.07
C PRO A 234 8.18 14.96 -17.10
N ASP A 235 7.57 15.29 -15.97
CA ASP A 235 6.64 16.42 -15.85
C ASP A 235 7.10 17.49 -14.84
N LEU A 236 8.29 17.34 -14.28
CA LEU A 236 8.86 18.24 -13.31
C LEU A 236 9.53 19.44 -14.00
N SER A 237 8.73 20.41 -14.43
CA SER A 237 9.28 21.72 -14.82
C SER A 237 9.66 22.52 -13.58
N ARG A 238 10.97 22.69 -13.36
CA ARG A 238 11.49 23.38 -12.17
C ARG A 238 12.53 24.44 -12.54
N GLY A 239 12.08 25.68 -12.60
CA GLY A 239 12.96 26.84 -12.73
C GLY A 239 14.06 26.66 -13.77
N LYS A 240 15.30 26.92 -13.38
CA LYS A 240 16.49 26.81 -14.27
C LYS A 240 16.90 25.36 -14.59
N ALA A 241 16.45 24.38 -13.80
CA ALA A 241 16.70 22.96 -14.09
C ALA A 241 15.87 22.44 -15.27
N GLY A 242 14.83 23.15 -15.71
CA GLY A 242 13.98 22.73 -16.82
C GLY A 242 13.06 21.55 -16.48
N ILE A 243 12.78 20.73 -17.49
CA ILE A 243 11.95 19.53 -17.33
C ILE A 243 12.84 18.32 -17.09
N SER A 244 12.52 17.53 -16.08
CA SER A 244 13.24 16.28 -15.79
C SER A 244 12.26 15.17 -15.37
N ASN A 245 12.68 13.93 -15.61
CA ASN A 245 12.06 12.77 -14.99
C ASN A 245 12.55 12.59 -13.53
N ASN A 246 12.12 11.53 -12.89
CA ASN A 246 12.62 11.09 -11.59
C ASN A 246 12.75 9.56 -11.60
N ASN A 247 13.96 9.05 -11.48
CA ASN A 247 14.22 7.67 -11.16
C ASN A 247 14.54 7.55 -9.67
N SER A 248 13.77 6.75 -8.96
CA SER A 248 13.91 6.52 -7.52
C SER A 248 14.23 5.07 -7.25
N VAL A 249 15.39 4.81 -6.67
CA VAL A 249 15.89 3.47 -6.36
C VAL A 249 16.06 3.32 -4.86
N GLN A 250 15.57 2.19 -4.33
CA GLN A 250 15.70 1.82 -2.92
C GLN A 250 16.18 0.37 -2.83
N ASP A 251 17.25 0.16 -2.08
CA ASP A 251 17.78 -1.15 -1.73
C ASP A 251 17.64 -1.31 -0.20
N VAL A 252 16.98 -2.39 0.24
CA VAL A 252 16.74 -2.68 1.66
C VAL A 252 17.29 -4.07 1.97
N TYR A 253 18.04 -4.18 3.06
CA TYR A 253 18.51 -5.44 3.64
C TYR A 253 18.02 -5.52 5.07
N GLY A 254 17.48 -6.66 5.47
CA GLY A 254 16.99 -6.85 6.82
C GLY A 254 17.38 -8.20 7.43
N LEU A 255 17.48 -8.20 8.75
CA LEU A 255 17.64 -9.38 9.58
C LEU A 255 16.72 -9.23 10.77
N ARG A 256 15.88 -10.21 11.01
CA ARG A 256 15.00 -10.30 12.18
C ARG A 256 15.25 -11.61 12.89
N ALA A 257 15.33 -11.58 14.23
CA ALA A 257 15.33 -12.76 15.07
C ALA A 257 14.24 -12.61 16.14
N ALA A 258 13.39 -13.61 16.28
CA ALA A 258 12.31 -13.63 17.27
C ALA A 258 12.29 -14.98 18.00
N ILE A 259 12.07 -14.93 19.31
CA ILE A 259 11.89 -16.08 20.17
C ILE A 259 10.48 -16.03 20.74
N ASP A 260 9.81 -17.16 20.69
CA ASP A 260 8.47 -17.39 21.22
C ASP A 260 8.58 -18.30 22.45
N SER A 261 8.31 -17.75 23.62
CA SER A 261 8.50 -18.39 24.91
C SER A 261 7.18 -18.57 25.62
N ALA A 262 6.80 -19.81 25.91
CA ALA A 262 5.70 -20.08 26.81
C ALA A 262 6.06 -19.61 28.22
N LEU A 263 5.17 -18.84 28.86
CA LEU A 263 5.37 -18.40 30.24
C LEU A 263 4.83 -19.43 31.22
N PRO A 264 5.43 -19.55 32.44
CA PRO A 264 4.89 -20.43 33.47
C PRO A 264 3.44 -20.09 33.79
N SER A 265 2.54 -21.08 33.80
CA SER A 265 1.12 -20.88 34.15
C SER A 265 0.99 -20.37 35.59
N ILE A 266 0.08 -19.43 35.82
CA ILE A 266 -0.28 -18.89 37.12
C ILE A 266 -1.74 -19.25 37.39
N GLY A 267 -1.96 -20.32 38.16
CA GLY A 267 -3.30 -20.90 38.31
C GLY A 267 -3.83 -21.42 36.98
N SER A 268 -4.98 -20.91 36.52
CA SER A 268 -5.55 -21.23 35.21
C SER A 268 -5.08 -20.29 34.10
N ALA A 269 -4.27 -19.27 34.42
CA ALA A 269 -3.78 -18.33 33.44
C ALA A 269 -2.61 -18.92 32.64
N THR A 270 -2.66 -18.82 31.33
CA THR A 270 -1.57 -19.19 30.41
C THR A 270 -1.03 -17.95 29.71
N GLY A 271 0.28 -17.90 29.55
CA GLY A 271 0.93 -16.74 28.98
C GLY A 271 1.97 -17.11 27.93
N ASN A 272 2.23 -16.16 27.05
CA ASN A 272 3.25 -16.26 26.02
C ASN A 272 4.02 -14.93 25.90
N LEU A 273 5.32 -15.00 25.63
CA LEU A 273 6.20 -13.87 25.39
C LEU A 273 6.93 -14.05 24.06
N VAL A 274 6.66 -13.17 23.10
CA VAL A 274 7.45 -13.03 21.87
C VAL A 274 8.42 -11.86 22.03
N TRP A 275 9.71 -12.10 21.88
CA TRP A 275 10.74 -11.08 22.01
C TRP A 275 11.82 -11.27 20.96
N GLY A 276 12.52 -10.18 20.62
CA GLY A 276 13.50 -10.27 19.56
C GLY A 276 14.17 -8.96 19.20
N ALA A 277 14.91 -9.03 18.10
CA ALA A 277 15.66 -7.91 17.55
C ALA A 277 15.52 -7.84 16.04
N ASP A 278 15.51 -6.62 15.50
CA ASP A 278 15.51 -6.34 14.07
C ASP A 278 16.70 -5.45 13.71
N TYR A 279 17.24 -5.67 12.54
CA TYR A 279 18.18 -4.80 11.86
C TYR A 279 17.76 -4.62 10.41
N ASP A 280 17.59 -3.37 9.98
CA ASP A 280 17.31 -3.00 8.60
C ASP A 280 18.32 -1.96 8.14
N ASN A 281 18.69 -2.00 6.88
CA ASN A 281 19.48 -0.95 6.26
C ASN A 281 18.88 -0.60 4.89
N GLU A 282 18.33 0.60 4.79
CA GLU A 282 17.81 1.15 3.54
C GLU A 282 18.81 2.10 2.92
N ARG A 283 19.05 1.91 1.63
CA ARG A 283 19.77 2.88 0.78
C ARG A 283 18.79 3.43 -0.24
N SER A 284 18.62 4.74 -0.25
CA SER A 284 17.73 5.41 -1.18
C SER A 284 18.47 6.47 -2.00
N ARG A 285 18.14 6.57 -3.29
CA ARG A 285 18.72 7.55 -4.21
C ARG A 285 17.68 8.02 -5.22
N GLN A 286 17.81 9.27 -5.66
CA GLN A 286 16.99 9.85 -6.71
C GLN A 286 17.86 10.54 -7.75
N ARG A 287 17.65 10.16 -9.01
CA ARG A 287 18.31 10.76 -10.17
C ARG A 287 17.25 11.20 -11.17
N GLY A 288 17.57 12.19 -12.00
CA GLY A 288 16.71 12.63 -13.08
C GLY A 288 17.50 12.97 -14.32
N ASP A 289 16.97 12.61 -15.47
CA ASP A 289 17.47 13.06 -16.76
C ASP A 289 16.71 14.32 -17.16
N GLN A 290 17.42 15.30 -17.74
CA GLN A 290 16.79 16.49 -18.29
C GLN A 290 16.27 16.21 -19.69
N TYR A 291 15.12 16.82 -20.00
CA TYR A 291 14.46 16.71 -21.30
C TYR A 291 14.33 18.06 -22.01
N ALA A 292 14.65 18.07 -23.28
CA ALA A 292 14.19 19.05 -24.23
C ALA A 292 12.78 18.64 -24.71
N VAL A 293 11.86 19.59 -24.72
CA VAL A 293 10.46 19.34 -25.08
C VAL A 293 10.07 20.17 -26.27
N ASN A 294 9.65 19.52 -27.36
CA ASN A 294 9.12 20.17 -28.54
C ASN A 294 7.72 19.60 -28.83
N GLY A 295 6.67 20.35 -28.47
CA GLY A 295 5.29 19.87 -28.52
C GLY A 295 5.07 18.68 -27.59
N LEU A 296 4.88 17.48 -28.15
CA LEU A 296 4.70 16.23 -27.39
C LEU A 296 5.94 15.30 -27.48
N VAL A 297 7.05 15.77 -28.04
CA VAL A 297 8.31 15.02 -28.13
C VAL A 297 9.21 15.41 -26.95
N TYR A 298 9.58 14.44 -26.15
CA TYR A 298 10.43 14.56 -24.96
C TYR A 298 11.73 13.80 -25.19
N SER A 299 12.80 14.52 -25.50
CA SER A 299 14.13 13.94 -25.79
C SER A 299 15.12 14.28 -24.70
N LYS A 300 15.92 13.32 -24.26
CA LYS A 300 16.99 13.53 -23.29
C LYS A 300 18.05 14.49 -23.84
N THR A 301 18.47 15.42 -23.00
CA THR A 301 19.54 16.37 -23.34
C THR A 301 20.94 15.81 -23.07
N GLY A 302 21.04 14.72 -22.33
CA GLY A 302 22.30 14.18 -21.80
C GLY A 302 22.68 14.74 -20.42
N GLU A 303 22.02 15.81 -19.96
CA GLU A 303 22.20 16.34 -18.60
C GLU A 303 21.45 15.49 -17.57
N THR A 304 22.11 15.27 -16.43
CA THR A 304 21.53 14.51 -15.29
C THR A 304 21.59 15.32 -14.01
N PHE A 305 20.64 15.04 -13.11
CA PHE A 305 20.55 15.69 -11.82
C PHE A 305 20.49 14.65 -10.68
N GLU A 306 21.13 14.97 -9.58
CA GLU A 306 20.80 14.41 -8.28
C GLU A 306 19.57 15.15 -7.77
N LEU A 307 18.39 14.50 -7.77
CA LEU A 307 17.16 15.13 -7.27
C LEU A 307 17.09 15.20 -5.73
N GLY A 308 18.13 14.81 -5.06
CA GLY A 308 18.38 14.80 -3.64
C GLY A 308 19.58 13.92 -3.32
N PRO A 309 20.17 14.07 -2.12
CA PRO A 309 21.33 13.28 -1.70
C PRO A 309 21.03 11.79 -1.64
N ASP A 310 22.04 10.95 -1.79
CA ASP A 310 21.95 9.57 -1.41
C ASP A 310 21.81 9.47 0.12
N ILE A 311 20.88 8.65 0.59
CA ILE A 311 20.63 8.46 2.03
C ILE A 311 20.75 6.99 2.37
N ASN A 312 21.54 6.70 3.41
CA ASN A 312 21.65 5.37 3.99
C ASN A 312 21.07 5.41 5.41
N THR A 313 20.07 4.56 5.66
CA THR A 313 19.29 4.56 6.91
C THR A 313 19.35 3.20 7.61
N PRO A 314 20.44 2.88 8.33
CA PRO A 314 20.44 1.74 9.24
C PRO A 314 19.47 1.98 10.40
N THR A 315 18.64 0.96 10.66
CA THR A 315 17.68 0.90 11.77
C THR A 315 17.95 -0.34 12.61
N LYS A 316 17.90 -0.18 13.91
CA LYS A 316 18.00 -1.27 14.89
C LYS A 316 16.80 -1.23 15.81
N ALA A 317 16.28 -2.37 16.20
CA ALA A 317 15.18 -2.42 17.14
C ALA A 317 15.29 -3.62 18.08
N LEU A 318 14.76 -3.43 19.29
CA LEU A 318 14.46 -4.49 20.25
C LEU A 318 12.96 -4.43 20.55
N PHE A 319 12.33 -5.58 20.65
CA PHE A 319 10.91 -5.66 20.96
C PHE A 319 10.58 -6.83 21.88
N GLY A 320 9.47 -6.67 22.60
CA GLY A 320 8.87 -7.73 23.39
C GLY A 320 7.36 -7.53 23.46
N GLN A 321 6.62 -8.60 23.31
CA GLN A 321 5.17 -8.63 23.43
C GLN A 321 4.73 -9.82 24.24
N MET A 322 3.92 -9.58 25.26
CA MET A 322 3.37 -10.59 26.14
C MET A 322 1.87 -10.71 25.89
N SER A 323 1.34 -11.91 25.96
CA SER A 323 -0.10 -12.18 26.00
C SER A 323 -0.42 -13.10 27.17
N TRP A 324 -1.58 -12.89 27.81
CA TRP A 324 -2.10 -13.71 28.89
C TRP A 324 -3.58 -14.00 28.65
N ASP A 325 -3.96 -15.27 28.78
CA ASP A 325 -5.35 -15.70 28.83
C ASP A 325 -5.71 -16.02 30.29
N ILE A 326 -6.69 -15.28 30.84
CA ILE A 326 -7.07 -15.32 32.26
C ILE A 326 -8.61 -15.36 32.34
N GLY A 327 -9.16 -16.56 32.52
CA GLY A 327 -10.62 -16.73 32.48
C GLY A 327 -11.20 -16.26 31.16
N ASP A 328 -12.14 -15.30 31.21
CA ASP A 328 -12.78 -14.71 30.02
C ASP A 328 -11.97 -13.55 29.40
N TRP A 329 -10.75 -13.30 29.84
CA TRP A 329 -9.91 -12.20 29.39
C TRP A 329 -8.70 -12.69 28.60
N THR A 330 -8.43 -12.08 27.44
CA THR A 330 -7.14 -12.10 26.78
C THR A 330 -6.50 -10.72 26.90
N LEU A 331 -5.37 -10.63 27.59
CA LEU A 331 -4.62 -9.39 27.79
C LEU A 331 -3.33 -9.42 26.97
N ARG A 332 -2.99 -8.31 26.32
CA ARG A 332 -1.75 -8.17 25.54
C ARG A 332 -1.04 -6.86 25.91
N GLY A 333 0.28 -6.92 25.99
CA GLY A 333 1.10 -5.74 26.20
C GLY A 333 2.45 -5.89 25.52
N GLY A 334 2.96 -4.82 24.95
CA GLY A 334 4.24 -4.88 24.26
C GLY A 334 4.97 -3.54 24.26
N VAL A 335 6.26 -3.63 24.05
CA VAL A 335 7.17 -2.50 23.92
C VAL A 335 8.15 -2.76 22.78
N ARG A 336 8.43 -1.72 22.00
CA ARG A 336 9.47 -1.70 20.97
C ARG A 336 10.30 -0.44 21.12
N ARG A 337 11.62 -0.61 21.09
CA ARG A 337 12.57 0.51 21.00
C ARG A 337 13.28 0.45 19.67
N GLU A 338 13.25 1.56 18.94
CA GLU A 338 13.98 1.72 17.69
C GLU A 338 15.03 2.82 17.77
N TRP A 339 16.14 2.59 17.08
CA TRP A 339 17.22 3.54 16.84
C TRP A 339 17.44 3.60 15.34
N VAL A 340 17.31 4.79 14.78
CA VAL A 340 17.43 5.08 13.36
C VAL A 340 18.51 6.11 13.14
N GLU A 341 19.44 5.83 12.25
CA GLU A 341 20.50 6.72 11.84
C GLU A 341 20.37 7.01 10.35
N SER A 342 20.05 8.26 9.95
CA SER A 342 19.95 8.65 8.55
C SER A 342 21.22 9.40 8.13
N LYS A 343 22.08 8.72 7.36
CA LYS A 343 23.32 9.24 6.81
C LYS A 343 23.06 9.84 5.44
N VAL A 344 23.05 11.16 5.40
CA VAL A 344 22.86 11.95 4.16
C VAL A 344 24.23 12.21 3.56
N ALA A 345 24.45 11.79 2.32
CA ALA A 345 25.71 12.03 1.62
C ALA A 345 25.84 13.47 1.11
N ASP A 346 27.07 13.91 0.87
CA ASP A 346 27.30 15.13 0.08
C ASP A 346 26.63 15.00 -1.29
N SER A 347 26.03 16.08 -1.77
CA SER A 347 25.33 16.08 -3.04
C SER A 347 25.35 17.46 -3.70
N ILE A 348 25.00 17.53 -4.97
CA ILE A 348 24.70 18.83 -5.60
C ILE A 348 23.28 19.25 -5.21
N ALA A 349 23.16 20.44 -4.60
CA ALA A 349 21.88 20.98 -4.17
C ALA A 349 20.95 21.24 -5.37
N TYR A 350 19.96 20.37 -5.57
CA TYR A 350 19.02 20.51 -6.69
C TYR A 350 18.18 21.80 -6.59
N GLY A 351 17.80 22.21 -5.37
CA GLY A 351 17.11 23.47 -5.12
C GLY A 351 17.91 24.70 -5.56
N GLU A 352 19.25 24.67 -5.45
CA GLU A 352 20.15 25.73 -5.96
C GLU A 352 20.10 25.77 -7.50
N ILE A 353 20.16 24.61 -8.18
CA ILE A 353 20.04 24.53 -9.64
C ILE A 353 18.69 25.07 -10.09
N VAL A 354 17.61 24.70 -9.41
CA VAL A 354 16.23 25.15 -9.73
C VAL A 354 16.13 26.68 -9.66
N GLN A 355 16.73 27.31 -8.68
CA GLN A 355 16.60 28.77 -8.45
C GLN A 355 17.60 29.59 -9.26
N THR A 356 18.83 29.14 -9.32
CA THR A 356 19.94 29.96 -9.85
C THR A 356 20.59 29.37 -11.10
N GLY A 357 20.42 28.11 -11.39
CA GLY A 357 21.16 27.35 -12.42
C GLY A 357 22.57 26.92 -11.97
N ARG A 358 22.99 27.28 -10.74
CA ARG A 358 24.34 26.93 -10.26
C ARG A 358 24.38 25.54 -9.65
N ARG A 359 25.45 24.81 -9.92
CA ARG A 359 25.76 23.54 -9.25
C ARG A 359 26.63 23.84 -8.02
N ALA A 360 26.07 23.74 -6.85
CA ALA A 360 26.78 23.95 -5.58
C ALA A 360 26.59 22.76 -4.66
N VAL A 361 27.62 22.40 -3.92
CA VAL A 361 27.61 21.25 -3.00
C VAL A 361 26.77 21.58 -1.78
N LEU A 362 25.84 20.68 -1.45
CA LEU A 362 25.17 20.58 -0.16
C LEU A 362 25.98 19.58 0.68
N PRO A 363 26.62 20.00 1.77
CA PRO A 363 27.34 19.08 2.65
C PRO A 363 26.37 18.07 3.28
N GLY A 364 26.78 16.83 3.31
CA GLY A 364 26.07 15.77 3.99
C GLY A 364 26.13 15.87 5.50
N ASP A 365 25.29 15.10 6.18
CA ASP A 365 25.24 15.04 7.64
C ASP A 365 24.54 13.77 8.11
N THR A 366 24.57 13.50 9.41
CA THR A 366 23.90 12.36 10.03
C THR A 366 22.82 12.82 10.99
N LEU A 367 21.59 12.36 10.74
CA LEU A 367 20.43 12.59 11.61
C LEU A 367 20.11 11.34 12.42
N ASN A 368 19.99 11.50 13.75
CA ASN A 368 19.63 10.40 14.65
C ASN A 368 18.18 10.54 15.10
N HIS A 369 17.42 9.46 14.96
CA HIS A 369 16.04 9.36 15.37
C HIS A 369 15.85 8.16 16.28
N GLY A 370 14.80 8.15 17.07
CA GLY A 370 14.45 6.99 17.86
C GLY A 370 13.03 7.10 18.38
N ALA A 371 12.41 5.94 18.57
CA ALA A 371 11.09 5.86 19.15
C ALA A 371 11.00 4.70 20.14
N THR A 372 10.35 4.94 21.28
CA THR A 372 9.82 3.88 22.12
C THR A 372 8.32 3.85 21.93
N LEU A 373 7.81 2.68 21.58
CA LEU A 373 6.42 2.45 21.22
C LEU A 373 5.83 1.42 22.17
N TYR A 374 4.60 1.65 22.57
CA TYR A 374 3.85 0.77 23.46
C TYR A 374 2.59 0.28 22.77
N ASN A 375 2.16 -0.93 23.11
CA ASN A 375 0.82 -1.42 22.80
C ASN A 375 0.22 -2.09 24.05
N LEU A 376 -1.08 -1.92 24.23
CA LEU A 376 -1.87 -2.55 25.28
C LEU A 376 -3.21 -2.93 24.66
N GLY A 377 -3.63 -4.17 24.86
CA GLY A 377 -4.90 -4.67 24.38
C GLY A 377 -5.58 -5.55 25.42
N ALA A 378 -6.90 -5.47 25.46
CA ALA A 378 -7.72 -6.36 26.26
C ALA A 378 -8.90 -6.83 25.41
N VAL A 379 -9.18 -8.13 25.44
CA VAL A 379 -10.38 -8.73 24.87
C VAL A 379 -11.11 -9.40 26.01
N TYR A 380 -12.40 -9.09 26.14
CA TYR A 380 -13.32 -9.75 27.06
C TYR A 380 -14.27 -10.64 26.26
N HIS A 381 -14.23 -11.94 26.51
CA HIS A 381 -15.09 -12.94 25.89
C HIS A 381 -16.46 -12.95 26.60
N LEU A 382 -17.41 -12.15 26.10
CA LEU A 382 -18.77 -12.06 26.64
C LEU A 382 -19.49 -13.40 26.60
N SER A 383 -19.21 -14.21 25.58
CA SER A 383 -19.74 -15.55 25.36
C SER A 383 -18.87 -16.26 24.35
N GLY A 384 -19.14 -17.53 24.07
CA GLY A 384 -18.39 -18.30 23.06
C GLY A 384 -18.43 -17.74 21.63
N ASN A 385 -19.28 -16.75 21.37
CA ASN A 385 -19.47 -16.14 20.06
C ASN A 385 -19.52 -14.60 20.06
N GLN A 386 -19.15 -13.95 21.17
CA GLN A 386 -19.11 -12.49 21.26
C GLN A 386 -17.91 -12.01 22.07
N ASP A 387 -17.22 -11.00 21.53
CA ASP A 387 -16.10 -10.35 22.19
C ASP A 387 -16.30 -8.83 22.23
N VAL A 388 -15.84 -8.21 23.30
CA VAL A 388 -15.59 -6.77 23.38
C VAL A 388 -14.10 -6.56 23.54
N PHE A 389 -13.52 -5.60 22.82
CA PHE A 389 -12.10 -5.33 22.91
C PHE A 389 -11.80 -3.85 23.04
N ALA A 390 -10.71 -3.55 23.71
CA ALA A 390 -10.12 -2.22 23.79
C ALA A 390 -8.64 -2.30 23.50
N ASN A 391 -8.13 -1.40 22.64
CA ASN A 391 -6.73 -1.35 22.27
C ASN A 391 -6.18 0.08 22.40
N PHE A 392 -5.00 0.19 22.94
CA PHE A 392 -4.12 1.33 22.79
C PHE A 392 -2.86 0.88 22.07
N SER A 393 -2.45 1.59 21.04
CA SER A 393 -1.22 1.26 20.31
C SER A 393 -0.54 2.52 19.78
N GLN A 394 0.76 2.42 19.64
CA GLN A 394 1.60 3.48 19.08
C GLN A 394 2.27 2.98 17.81
N GLY A 395 2.28 3.81 16.80
CA GLY A 395 3.07 3.64 15.60
C GLY A 395 3.88 4.89 15.30
N PHE A 396 4.85 4.81 14.43
CA PHE A 396 5.56 5.99 13.97
C PHE A 396 5.90 5.90 12.49
N SER A 397 6.19 7.03 11.88
CA SER A 397 6.73 7.13 10.54
C SER A 397 7.95 8.03 10.52
N LEU A 398 8.93 7.68 9.69
CA LEU A 398 10.07 8.52 9.41
C LEU A 398 9.69 9.62 8.40
N PRO A 399 10.31 10.80 8.49
CA PRO A 399 10.14 11.83 7.47
C PRO A 399 10.80 11.41 6.16
N ASP A 400 10.18 11.77 5.04
CA ASP A 400 10.76 11.58 3.71
C ASP A 400 11.89 12.60 3.45
N LEU A 401 13.07 12.28 3.97
CA LEU A 401 14.23 13.18 3.91
C LEU A 401 14.64 13.52 2.46
N GLN A 402 14.57 12.56 1.53
CA GLN A 402 14.90 12.84 0.12
C GLN A 402 13.98 13.90 -0.50
N ARG A 403 12.69 13.86 -0.13
CA ARG A 403 11.76 14.87 -0.60
C ARG A 403 12.01 16.24 0.04
N PHE A 404 12.41 16.27 1.32
CA PHE A 404 12.82 17.51 1.98
C PHE A 404 14.05 18.12 1.31
N MET A 405 15.07 17.30 1.05
CA MET A 405 16.34 17.73 0.49
C MET A 405 16.26 18.20 -0.97
N ARG A 406 15.22 17.81 -1.70
CA ARG A 406 15.06 18.17 -3.13
C ARG A 406 15.01 19.67 -3.38
N ASP A 407 14.43 20.43 -2.45
CA ASP A 407 14.12 21.85 -2.65
C ASP A 407 15.05 22.77 -1.86
N VAL A 408 16.04 22.22 -1.11
CA VAL A 408 16.99 23.01 -0.32
C VAL A 408 18.13 23.55 -1.17
N GLN A 409 18.72 24.67 -0.71
CA GLN A 409 19.91 25.29 -1.28
C GLN A 409 21.18 24.72 -0.66
N SER A 410 22.33 25.01 -1.27
CA SER A 410 23.63 24.52 -0.83
C SER A 410 24.06 24.99 0.57
N ASN A 411 23.52 26.08 1.06
CA ASN A 411 23.78 26.60 2.40
C ASN A 411 22.84 26.08 3.49
N PHE A 412 21.98 25.11 3.15
CA PHE A 412 21.02 24.54 4.08
C PHE A 412 21.72 23.69 5.14
N ASN A 413 21.40 23.95 6.41
CA ASN A 413 21.88 23.12 7.51
C ASN A 413 20.90 21.95 7.74
N ILE A 414 21.35 20.72 7.46
CA ILE A 414 20.54 19.50 7.57
C ILE A 414 20.06 19.26 9.02
N GLN A 415 20.86 19.59 10.03
CA GLN A 415 20.47 19.48 11.44
C GLN A 415 19.29 20.39 11.78
N SER A 416 19.10 21.50 11.06
CA SER A 416 17.97 22.43 11.28
C SER A 416 16.60 21.82 10.93
N LEU A 417 16.56 20.71 10.18
CA LEU A 417 15.32 19.98 9.93
C LEU A 417 14.65 19.51 11.22
N ASN A 418 15.46 19.31 12.29
CA ASN A 418 14.97 18.74 13.55
C ASN A 418 13.98 17.58 13.28
N ALA A 419 14.39 16.69 12.35
CA ALA A 419 13.54 15.68 11.76
C ALA A 419 13.18 14.64 12.83
N GLN A 420 12.07 14.85 13.51
CA GLN A 420 11.55 13.92 14.51
C GLN A 420 10.66 12.86 13.83
N ALA A 421 10.68 11.66 14.36
CA ALA A 421 9.72 10.64 13.98
C ALA A 421 8.30 11.08 14.32
N VAL A 422 7.39 11.00 13.36
CA VAL A 422 5.97 11.30 13.58
C VAL A 422 5.32 10.13 14.32
N LYS A 423 5.12 10.31 15.63
CA LYS A 423 4.46 9.31 16.48
C LYS A 423 2.94 9.48 16.43
N VAL A 424 2.24 8.36 16.29
CA VAL A 424 0.78 8.28 16.28
C VAL A 424 0.34 7.42 17.45
N ASN A 425 -0.60 7.92 18.25
CA ASN A 425 -1.33 7.14 19.26
C ASN A 425 -2.68 6.75 18.68
N SER A 426 -3.03 5.47 18.77
CA SER A 426 -4.31 4.90 18.34
C SER A 426 -5.05 4.33 19.54
N TYR A 427 -6.30 4.70 19.67
CA TYR A 427 -7.25 4.21 20.68
C TYR A 427 -8.42 3.57 19.96
N GLU A 428 -8.82 2.39 20.38
CA GLU A 428 -9.90 1.62 19.78
C GLU A 428 -10.77 0.97 20.84
N LEU A 429 -12.06 0.97 20.57
CA LEU A 429 -13.03 0.18 21.30
C LEU A 429 -13.93 -0.51 20.28
N GLY A 430 -14.11 -1.82 20.41
CA GLY A 430 -14.90 -2.57 19.47
C GLY A 430 -15.66 -3.73 20.10
N TRP A 431 -16.61 -4.18 19.34
CA TRP A 431 -17.38 -5.39 19.57
C TRP A 431 -17.38 -6.23 18.30
N ARG A 432 -17.30 -7.55 18.44
CA ARG A 432 -17.50 -8.51 17.36
C ARG A 432 -18.36 -9.68 17.84
N GLY A 433 -19.20 -10.16 16.94
CA GLY A 433 -20.05 -11.30 17.20
C GLY A 433 -20.12 -12.20 15.97
N HIS A 434 -20.15 -13.51 16.19
CA HIS A 434 -20.32 -14.50 15.15
C HIS A 434 -21.28 -15.60 15.64
N TRP A 435 -22.30 -15.84 14.85
CA TRP A 435 -23.29 -16.88 15.06
C TRP A 435 -23.38 -17.70 13.79
N ASP A 436 -24.12 -18.78 13.83
CA ASP A 436 -24.26 -19.65 12.65
C ASP A 436 -24.63 -18.88 11.37
N LYS A 437 -25.57 -17.93 11.45
CA LYS A 437 -26.07 -17.15 10.31
C LYS A 437 -25.59 -15.70 10.26
N TRP A 438 -24.98 -15.21 11.31
CA TRP A 438 -24.62 -13.79 11.45
C TRP A 438 -23.17 -13.60 11.84
N GLN A 439 -22.54 -12.66 11.20
CA GLN A 439 -21.24 -12.12 11.61
C GLN A 439 -21.33 -10.61 11.57
N ALA A 440 -20.98 -9.96 12.67
CA ALA A 440 -20.99 -8.51 12.77
C ALA A 440 -19.82 -8.01 13.60
N ASP A 441 -19.27 -6.88 13.21
CA ASP A 441 -18.28 -6.16 14.00
C ASP A 441 -18.48 -4.65 13.90
N THR A 442 -18.15 -3.97 14.97
CA THR A 442 -18.17 -2.51 15.07
C THR A 442 -16.95 -2.05 15.83
N THR A 443 -16.24 -1.07 15.29
CA THR A 443 -15.09 -0.45 15.93
C THR A 443 -15.22 1.06 15.88
N ILE A 444 -15.03 1.72 17.01
CA ILE A 444 -14.82 3.16 17.11
C ILE A 444 -13.34 3.42 17.41
N TYR A 445 -12.79 4.47 16.83
CA TYR A 445 -11.37 4.76 17.01
C TYR A 445 -11.06 6.25 17.03
N GLU A 446 -9.94 6.60 17.66
CA GLU A 446 -9.29 7.90 17.56
C GLU A 446 -7.77 7.72 17.41
N ASN A 447 -7.19 8.36 16.38
CA ASN A 447 -5.75 8.43 16.13
C ASN A 447 -5.26 9.87 16.33
N THR A 448 -4.21 10.08 17.12
CA THR A 448 -3.65 11.42 17.40
C THR A 448 -2.16 11.47 17.11
N SER A 449 -1.67 12.62 16.67
CA SER A 449 -0.24 12.92 16.54
C SER A 449 0.03 14.38 16.89
N ASP A 450 1.23 14.66 17.41
CA ASP A 450 1.67 16.03 17.76
C ASP A 450 2.51 16.69 16.67
N VAL A 451 3.01 15.92 15.72
CA VAL A 451 3.81 16.37 14.57
C VAL A 451 3.15 15.90 13.29
N THR A 452 3.12 16.73 12.28
CA THR A 452 2.65 16.40 10.95
C THR A 452 3.61 16.84 9.86
N GLN A 453 3.56 16.16 8.72
CA GLN A 453 4.24 16.61 7.51
C GLN A 453 3.29 17.53 6.74
N PHE A 454 3.73 18.73 6.46
CA PHE A 454 3.00 19.73 5.71
C PHE A 454 3.74 20.06 4.42
N TYR A 455 3.08 19.95 3.28
CA TYR A 455 3.61 20.42 2.01
C TYR A 455 3.17 21.88 1.78
N ASP A 456 4.12 22.80 1.85
CA ASP A 456 3.87 24.20 1.49
C ASP A 456 3.83 24.35 -0.02
N ALA A 457 2.64 24.58 -0.57
CA ALA A 457 2.46 24.71 -2.01
C ALA A 457 3.00 26.03 -2.57
N ASN A 458 3.23 27.06 -1.73
CA ASN A 458 3.81 28.32 -2.19
C ASN A 458 5.30 28.15 -2.47
N ASP A 459 6.00 27.57 -1.47
CA ASP A 459 7.45 27.35 -1.57
C ASP A 459 7.77 26.01 -2.23
N ARG A 460 6.77 25.14 -2.42
CA ARG A 460 6.91 23.75 -2.90
C ARG A 460 7.80 22.89 -2.00
N VAL A 461 7.91 23.25 -0.73
CA VAL A 461 8.75 22.58 0.26
C VAL A 461 7.89 21.75 1.21
N LEU A 462 8.32 20.52 1.47
CA LEU A 462 7.77 19.70 2.55
C LEU A 462 8.37 20.19 3.88
N ARG A 463 7.54 20.34 4.91
CA ARG A 463 7.97 20.78 6.25
C ARG A 463 7.43 19.83 7.31
N LEU A 464 8.23 19.59 8.35
CA LEU A 464 7.73 19.05 9.60
C LEU A 464 7.27 20.21 10.48
N ILE A 465 6.04 20.14 10.94
CA ILE A 465 5.49 21.17 11.84
C ILE A 465 4.93 20.51 13.09
N ASN A 466 5.18 21.14 14.24
CA ASN A 466 4.57 20.74 15.51
C ASN A 466 3.09 21.16 15.48
N GLN A 467 2.26 20.30 14.95
CA GLN A 467 0.84 20.55 14.77
C GLN A 467 0.05 19.31 15.13
N LYS A 468 -0.85 19.46 16.09
CA LYS A 468 -1.71 18.36 16.53
C LYS A 468 -2.70 17.99 15.46
N GLU A 469 -2.78 16.70 15.17
CA GLU A 469 -3.80 16.12 14.32
C GLU A 469 -4.56 15.03 15.07
N ARG A 470 -5.84 14.88 14.75
CA ARG A 470 -6.66 13.75 15.19
C ARG A 470 -7.53 13.24 14.04
N VAL A 471 -7.69 11.94 13.99
CA VAL A 471 -8.65 11.27 13.09
C VAL A 471 -9.47 10.31 13.93
N ARG A 472 -10.78 10.47 13.91
CA ARG A 472 -11.72 9.62 14.63
C ARG A 472 -12.77 9.06 13.69
N GLY A 473 -13.25 7.87 13.96
CA GLY A 473 -14.24 7.26 13.07
C GLY A 473 -14.91 6.04 13.66
N ILE A 474 -15.79 5.49 12.84
CA ILE A 474 -16.49 4.24 13.09
C ILE A 474 -16.40 3.35 11.85
N GLU A 475 -16.16 2.08 12.07
CA GLU A 475 -16.14 1.03 11.05
C GLU A 475 -17.11 -0.07 11.48
N ASN A 476 -17.96 -0.51 10.55
CA ASN A 476 -18.92 -1.58 10.78
C ASN A 476 -18.87 -2.57 9.63
N ASN A 477 -19.04 -3.83 9.94
CA ASN A 477 -19.21 -4.91 8.98
C ASN A 477 -20.38 -5.80 9.46
N LEU A 478 -21.20 -6.25 8.52
CA LEU A 478 -22.31 -7.15 8.78
C LEU A 478 -22.42 -8.14 7.61
N THR A 479 -22.49 -9.42 7.94
CA THR A 479 -22.80 -10.49 6.97
C THR A 479 -23.90 -11.38 7.56
N TRP A 480 -24.92 -11.65 6.77
CA TRP A 480 -26.04 -12.50 7.12
C TRP A 480 -26.24 -13.60 6.08
N ARG A 481 -26.10 -14.83 6.46
CA ARG A 481 -26.51 -16.03 5.72
C ARG A 481 -28.02 -16.26 5.93
N MET A 482 -28.86 -15.67 5.06
CA MET A 482 -30.32 -15.78 5.17
C MET A 482 -30.78 -17.23 5.05
N THR A 483 -30.18 -17.93 4.09
CA THR A 483 -30.38 -19.38 3.83
C THR A 483 -29.04 -19.98 3.45
N ASP A 484 -28.98 -21.29 3.18
CA ASP A 484 -27.77 -21.95 2.67
C ASP A 484 -27.32 -21.39 1.31
N ARG A 485 -28.22 -20.76 0.57
CA ARG A 485 -27.97 -20.19 -0.77
C ARG A 485 -27.84 -18.68 -0.79
N TRP A 486 -28.59 -17.98 0.06
CA TRP A 486 -28.66 -16.51 0.03
C TRP A 486 -27.86 -15.89 1.17
N SER A 487 -27.02 -14.92 0.81
CA SER A 487 -26.30 -14.07 1.75
C SER A 487 -26.55 -12.58 1.48
N LEU A 488 -26.59 -11.81 2.53
CA LEU A 488 -26.66 -10.35 2.51
C LEU A 488 -25.56 -9.80 3.40
N GLY A 489 -24.91 -8.72 2.99
CA GLY A 489 -23.94 -8.08 3.86
C GLY A 489 -23.59 -6.69 3.41
N GLY A 490 -22.78 -6.02 4.22
CA GLY A 490 -22.33 -4.68 3.93
C GLY A 490 -21.35 -4.15 4.94
N THR A 491 -20.72 -3.06 4.57
CA THR A 491 -19.77 -2.32 5.41
C THR A 491 -20.14 -0.86 5.44
N TYR A 492 -19.85 -0.20 6.55
CA TYR A 492 -19.94 1.26 6.69
C TYR A 492 -18.67 1.76 7.36
N ALA A 493 -18.03 2.74 6.75
CA ALA A 493 -16.87 3.42 7.33
C ALA A 493 -17.07 4.93 7.23
N TRP A 494 -16.91 5.61 8.36
CA TRP A 494 -16.91 7.06 8.44
C TRP A 494 -15.73 7.53 9.28
N ALA A 495 -15.09 8.60 8.83
CA ALA A 495 -14.00 9.22 9.56
C ALA A 495 -14.06 10.75 9.45
N LYS A 496 -13.64 11.41 10.53
CA LYS A 496 -13.39 12.85 10.58
C LYS A 496 -11.94 13.09 11.00
N GLY A 497 -11.18 13.76 10.13
CA GLY A 497 -9.82 14.20 10.42
C GLY A 497 -9.77 15.69 10.65
N GLU A 498 -9.01 16.11 11.65
CA GLU A 498 -8.85 17.52 12.01
C GLU A 498 -7.39 17.81 12.39
N THR A 499 -6.95 19.02 12.10
CA THR A 499 -5.65 19.56 12.51
C THR A 499 -5.84 20.86 13.30
N ARG A 500 -4.95 21.14 14.27
CA ARG A 500 -5.10 22.32 15.14
C ARG A 500 -4.22 23.45 14.63
N GLN A 501 -4.86 24.51 14.09
CA GLN A 501 -4.17 25.72 13.62
C GLN A 501 -4.65 26.94 14.41
N ASN A 502 -3.74 27.76 14.93
CA ASN A 502 -4.06 28.98 15.69
C ASN A 502 -5.12 28.73 16.78
N GLY A 503 -5.01 27.61 17.50
CA GLY A 503 -5.92 27.24 18.57
C GLY A 503 -7.26 26.64 18.14
N LYS A 504 -7.58 26.62 16.84
CA LYS A 504 -8.84 26.07 16.28
C LYS A 504 -8.60 24.72 15.59
N TRP A 505 -9.58 23.84 15.66
CA TRP A 505 -9.60 22.60 14.88
C TRP A 505 -10.16 22.89 13.49
N ILE A 506 -9.43 22.46 12.44
CA ILE A 506 -9.80 22.58 11.04
C ILE A 506 -9.79 21.19 10.42
N ASP A 507 -10.77 20.90 9.56
CA ASP A 507 -10.87 19.58 8.92
C ASP A 507 -9.68 19.29 8.00
N LEU A 508 -9.22 18.05 7.96
CA LEU A 508 -8.22 17.57 7.02
C LEU A 508 -8.84 17.40 5.62
N PRO A 509 -8.07 17.60 4.55
CA PRO A 509 -8.59 17.46 3.18
C PRO A 509 -8.91 16.00 2.83
N ALA A 510 -9.76 15.81 1.82
CA ALA A 510 -10.17 14.49 1.36
C ALA A 510 -9.03 13.64 0.74
N THR A 511 -7.88 14.23 0.45
CA THR A 511 -6.64 13.49 0.12
C THR A 511 -6.04 12.76 1.33
N ARG A 512 -6.42 13.17 2.55
CA ARG A 512 -5.96 12.58 3.82
C ARG A 512 -7.02 11.67 4.43
N VAL A 513 -8.26 12.13 4.47
CA VAL A 513 -9.38 11.40 5.07
C VAL A 513 -10.50 11.25 4.05
N SER A 514 -10.77 10.01 3.65
CA SER A 514 -11.80 9.71 2.65
C SER A 514 -13.21 10.07 3.18
N PRO A 515 -14.11 10.53 2.32
CA PRO A 515 -15.53 10.63 2.66
C PRO A 515 -16.12 9.29 3.11
N ALA A 516 -17.24 9.33 3.82
CA ALA A 516 -17.92 8.12 4.29
C ALA A 516 -18.21 7.16 3.13
N LYS A 517 -17.96 5.87 3.38
CA LYS A 517 -18.14 4.80 2.40
C LYS A 517 -19.07 3.73 2.93
N THR A 518 -20.05 3.37 2.14
CA THR A 518 -20.98 2.28 2.42
C THR A 518 -20.88 1.26 1.29
N THR A 519 -20.81 -0.02 1.63
CA THR A 519 -20.97 -1.11 0.66
C THR A 519 -22.12 -2.01 1.11
N VAL A 520 -22.87 -2.54 0.16
CA VAL A 520 -23.90 -3.57 0.40
C VAL A 520 -23.80 -4.61 -0.70
N PHE A 521 -24.10 -5.85 -0.37
CA PHE A 521 -24.18 -6.92 -1.36
C PHE A 521 -25.28 -7.91 -1.06
N VAL A 522 -25.79 -8.54 -2.09
CA VAL A 522 -26.55 -9.78 -2.05
C VAL A 522 -25.81 -10.84 -2.85
N GLY A 523 -25.64 -12.00 -2.25
CA GLY A 523 -25.01 -13.18 -2.84
C GLY A 523 -25.98 -14.33 -2.96
N TYR A 524 -25.84 -15.08 -4.04
CA TYR A 524 -26.54 -16.34 -4.27
C TYR A 524 -25.51 -17.41 -4.65
N THR A 525 -25.53 -18.56 -3.98
CA THR A 525 -24.58 -19.66 -4.18
C THR A 525 -25.34 -20.97 -4.39
N GLU A 526 -25.02 -21.67 -5.44
CA GLU A 526 -25.38 -23.06 -5.74
C GLU A 526 -24.11 -23.90 -5.87
N ASP A 527 -24.25 -25.22 -5.99
CA ASP A 527 -23.10 -26.12 -6.05
C ASP A 527 -22.12 -25.78 -7.18
N VAL A 528 -22.65 -25.35 -8.33
CA VAL A 528 -21.86 -25.10 -9.54
C VAL A 528 -21.71 -23.62 -9.91
N TYR A 529 -22.45 -22.70 -9.29
CA TYR A 529 -22.29 -21.28 -9.60
C TYR A 529 -22.55 -20.34 -8.42
N THR A 530 -21.92 -19.17 -8.49
CA THR A 530 -22.17 -18.08 -7.55
C THR A 530 -22.53 -16.81 -8.32
N LEU A 531 -23.42 -16.02 -7.74
CA LEU A 531 -23.77 -14.69 -8.23
C LEU A 531 -23.66 -13.69 -7.07
N ARG A 532 -23.10 -12.52 -7.34
CA ARG A 532 -23.02 -11.45 -6.35
C ARG A 532 -23.33 -10.10 -7.02
N LEU A 533 -24.39 -9.47 -6.54
CA LEU A 533 -24.67 -8.05 -6.85
C LEU A 533 -24.22 -7.22 -5.67
N GLN A 534 -23.38 -6.23 -5.94
CA GLN A 534 -22.88 -5.33 -4.89
C GLN A 534 -23.00 -3.86 -5.31
N ALA A 535 -23.22 -2.99 -4.32
CA ALA A 535 -23.23 -1.56 -4.51
C ALA A 535 -22.26 -0.90 -3.52
N MET A 536 -21.52 0.09 -4.01
CA MET A 536 -20.66 0.93 -3.20
C MET A 536 -21.07 2.39 -3.36
N ARG A 537 -21.33 3.07 -2.25
CA ARG A 537 -21.60 4.50 -2.21
C ARG A 537 -20.46 5.22 -1.47
N LEU A 538 -19.87 6.22 -2.14
CA LEU A 538 -19.06 7.23 -1.50
C LEU A 538 -19.95 8.47 -1.27
N ALA A 539 -19.96 8.98 -0.05
CA ALA A 539 -20.72 10.18 0.28
C ALA A 539 -20.07 11.44 -0.31
N SER A 540 -20.84 12.49 -0.47
CA SER A 540 -20.29 13.82 -0.74
C SER A 540 -19.56 14.31 0.51
N TYR A 541 -18.52 15.11 0.31
CA TYR A 541 -17.76 15.70 1.39
C TYR A 541 -17.53 17.18 1.09
N ASP A 542 -18.15 18.01 1.88
CA ASP A 542 -17.87 19.43 1.93
C ASP A 542 -16.83 19.65 3.02
N ALA A 543 -15.57 19.70 2.64
CA ALA A 543 -14.53 20.12 3.54
C ALA A 543 -14.70 21.63 3.75
N ALA A 544 -15.30 22.01 4.85
CA ALA A 544 -15.27 23.40 5.35
C ALA A 544 -13.83 23.87 5.64
N ALA A 545 -12.90 22.97 5.81
CA ALA A 545 -11.48 23.21 5.59
C ALA A 545 -11.27 23.27 4.09
N LYS A 546 -11.55 24.39 3.55
CA LYS A 546 -11.03 24.80 2.28
C LYS A 546 -9.52 24.58 2.34
N ASP A 547 -9.08 23.41 1.82
CA ASP A 547 -7.74 23.40 1.32
C ASP A 547 -7.65 24.64 0.41
N ARG A 548 -6.47 25.13 0.10
CA ARG A 548 -6.28 26.35 -0.72
C ARG A 548 -7.10 26.38 -2.02
N ASN A 549 -7.82 25.31 -2.35
CA ASN A 549 -8.59 25.12 -3.58
C ASN A 549 -10.10 24.96 -3.35
N GLY A 550 -10.61 24.97 -2.10
CA GLY A 550 -12.03 24.97 -1.77
C GLY A 550 -12.82 23.83 -2.43
N ARG A 551 -12.27 22.62 -2.49
CA ARG A 551 -12.83 21.53 -3.29
C ARG A 551 -13.80 20.69 -2.51
N GLU A 552 -15.02 20.67 -2.98
CA GLU A 552 -16.03 19.69 -2.60
C GLU A 552 -15.79 18.37 -3.33
N ILE A 553 -16.11 17.26 -2.67
CA ILE A 553 -16.11 15.94 -3.25
C ILE A 553 -17.55 15.55 -3.58
N ASP A 554 -17.83 15.36 -4.84
CA ASP A 554 -19.11 14.83 -5.29
C ASP A 554 -19.18 13.33 -5.00
N GLY A 555 -20.19 12.93 -4.24
CA GLY A 555 -20.46 11.54 -3.94
C GLY A 555 -20.91 10.76 -5.16
N TYR A 556 -20.68 9.46 -5.18
CA TYR A 556 -21.11 8.57 -6.25
C TYR A 556 -21.49 7.18 -5.74
N THR A 557 -22.30 6.48 -6.54
CA THR A 557 -22.66 5.09 -6.29
C THR A 557 -22.26 4.26 -7.50
N LEU A 558 -21.62 3.13 -7.26
CA LEU A 558 -21.27 2.12 -8.26
C LEU A 558 -21.98 0.83 -7.92
N VAL A 559 -22.40 0.10 -8.93
CA VAL A 559 -23.02 -1.22 -8.80
C VAL A 559 -22.24 -2.19 -9.68
N ASP A 560 -21.88 -3.34 -9.12
CA ASP A 560 -21.14 -4.38 -9.82
C ASP A 560 -21.91 -5.70 -9.74
N LEU A 561 -21.82 -6.50 -10.80
CA LEU A 561 -22.32 -7.88 -10.86
C LEU A 561 -21.14 -8.83 -11.09
N LEU A 562 -20.98 -9.79 -10.21
CA LEU A 562 -19.94 -10.81 -10.28
C LEU A 562 -20.59 -12.20 -10.36
N ALA A 563 -19.97 -13.08 -11.11
CA ALA A 563 -20.43 -14.46 -11.28
C ALA A 563 -19.23 -15.42 -11.35
N SER A 564 -19.39 -16.63 -10.83
CA SER A 564 -18.49 -17.74 -11.09
C SER A 564 -19.28 -18.99 -11.45
N LEU A 565 -18.70 -19.85 -12.30
CA LEU A 565 -19.27 -21.10 -12.75
C LEU A 565 -18.19 -22.18 -12.70
N GLU A 566 -18.42 -23.21 -11.88
CA GLU A 566 -17.61 -24.42 -11.89
C GLU A 566 -18.00 -25.27 -13.11
N LEU A 567 -17.03 -25.55 -13.94
CA LEU A 567 -17.18 -26.38 -15.12
C LEU A 567 -16.68 -27.82 -14.81
N PRO A 568 -17.05 -28.82 -15.60
CA PRO A 568 -16.46 -30.16 -15.46
C PRO A 568 -14.93 -30.15 -15.49
N VAL A 569 -14.35 -29.15 -16.19
CA VAL A 569 -12.90 -28.89 -16.21
C VAL A 569 -12.72 -27.40 -16.02
N GLY A 570 -12.13 -27.01 -14.88
CA GLY A 570 -11.82 -25.63 -14.55
C GLY A 570 -13.01 -24.77 -14.13
N ARG A 571 -12.75 -23.49 -13.97
CA ARG A 571 -13.68 -22.48 -13.44
C ARG A 571 -13.72 -21.25 -14.35
N LEU A 572 -14.92 -20.80 -14.68
CA LEU A 572 -15.16 -19.55 -15.38
C LEU A 572 -15.59 -18.47 -14.37
N GLU A 573 -14.96 -17.32 -14.42
CA GLU A 573 -15.34 -16.16 -13.61
C GLU A 573 -15.65 -14.97 -14.52
N GLY A 574 -16.67 -14.19 -14.18
CA GLY A 574 -17.08 -13.02 -14.92
C GLY A 574 -17.44 -11.84 -14.01
N GLY A 575 -17.24 -10.63 -14.50
CA GLY A 575 -17.59 -9.42 -13.78
C GLY A 575 -18.08 -8.31 -14.70
N ILE A 576 -19.10 -7.59 -14.27
CA ILE A 576 -19.55 -6.33 -14.87
C ILE A 576 -19.41 -5.27 -13.79
N TYR A 577 -18.37 -4.45 -13.89
CA TYR A 577 -18.11 -3.36 -12.97
C TYR A 577 -18.73 -2.07 -13.48
N ASN A 578 -19.18 -1.21 -12.54
CA ASN A 578 -19.92 0.01 -12.87
C ASN A 578 -21.11 -0.28 -13.83
N LEU A 579 -22.00 -1.18 -13.41
CA LEU A 579 -23.12 -1.70 -14.21
C LEU A 579 -24.00 -0.60 -14.83
N SER A 580 -24.14 0.54 -14.15
CA SER A 580 -24.87 1.72 -14.62
C SER A 580 -24.10 2.55 -15.65
N ASN A 581 -22.87 2.21 -15.97
CA ASN A 581 -21.96 2.98 -16.83
C ASN A 581 -21.82 4.44 -16.40
N ARG A 582 -21.77 4.69 -15.09
CA ARG A 582 -21.68 6.05 -14.55
C ARG A 582 -20.33 6.67 -14.89
N THR A 583 -20.35 7.91 -15.41
CA THR A 583 -19.18 8.76 -15.51
C THR A 583 -18.94 9.44 -14.15
N TYR A 584 -17.78 9.25 -13.56
CA TYR A 584 -17.43 9.80 -12.24
C TYR A 584 -15.92 10.01 -12.12
N GLN A 585 -15.53 10.81 -11.16
CA GLN A 585 -14.15 10.93 -10.70
C GLN A 585 -14.06 10.35 -9.29
N ASN A 586 -13.00 9.58 -9.00
CA ASN A 586 -12.80 9.10 -7.64
C ASN A 586 -12.47 10.26 -6.69
N ALA A 587 -12.67 10.07 -5.38
CA ALA A 587 -12.48 11.13 -4.38
C ALA A 587 -11.07 11.73 -4.43
N PHE A 588 -10.05 10.90 -4.64
CA PHE A 588 -8.67 11.36 -4.72
C PHE A 588 -8.42 12.25 -5.94
N ALA A 589 -8.92 11.88 -7.12
CA ALA A 589 -8.81 12.69 -8.33
C ALA A 589 -9.53 14.04 -8.18
N GLN A 590 -10.67 14.06 -7.47
CA GLN A 590 -11.38 15.29 -7.17
C GLN A 590 -10.61 16.20 -6.19
N ALA A 591 -9.99 15.62 -5.16
CA ALA A 591 -9.29 16.35 -4.10
C ALA A 591 -7.88 16.80 -4.51
N ASN A 592 -7.21 16.04 -5.40
CA ASN A 592 -5.82 16.31 -5.73
C ASN A 592 -5.69 17.37 -6.83
N ALA A 593 -5.14 18.54 -6.47
CA ALA A 593 -4.91 19.64 -7.41
C ALA A 593 -3.89 19.36 -8.52
N ARG A 594 -3.05 18.33 -8.34
CA ARG A 594 -1.96 17.98 -9.27
C ARG A 594 -2.32 16.88 -10.24
N ALA A 595 -3.21 15.97 -9.84
CA ALA A 595 -3.72 14.97 -10.75
C ALA A 595 -4.59 15.64 -11.82
N PRO A 596 -4.49 15.22 -13.08
CA PRO A 596 -5.50 15.62 -14.05
C PRO A 596 -6.86 15.19 -13.50
N TYR A 597 -7.88 15.97 -13.74
CA TYR A 597 -9.26 15.61 -13.42
C TYR A 597 -9.69 14.43 -14.31
N ALA A 598 -9.07 13.26 -14.04
CA ALA A 598 -9.33 12.06 -14.82
C ALA A 598 -10.61 11.41 -14.33
N ASN A 599 -11.53 11.16 -15.25
CA ASN A 599 -12.65 10.28 -14.97
C ASN A 599 -12.11 8.88 -14.64
N ALA A 600 -12.83 8.17 -13.80
CA ALA A 600 -12.61 6.75 -13.58
C ALA A 600 -13.23 5.93 -14.72
N GLN A 601 -12.90 4.66 -14.80
CA GLN A 601 -13.43 3.75 -15.82
C GLN A 601 -14.96 3.71 -15.80
N GLY A 602 -15.54 3.73 -16.98
CA GLY A 602 -16.94 3.43 -17.23
C GLY A 602 -17.26 1.97 -16.93
N ARG A 603 -18.34 1.44 -17.51
CA ARG A 603 -18.66 0.02 -17.39
C ARG A 603 -17.51 -0.81 -17.97
N THR A 604 -17.05 -1.78 -17.16
CA THR A 604 -15.96 -2.68 -17.51
C THR A 604 -16.45 -4.12 -17.43
N LEU A 605 -16.13 -4.90 -18.43
CA LEU A 605 -16.44 -6.32 -18.54
C LEU A 605 -15.17 -7.12 -18.31
N SER A 606 -15.20 -8.13 -17.47
CA SER A 606 -14.10 -9.06 -17.28
C SER A 606 -14.59 -10.50 -17.40
N VAL A 607 -13.75 -11.35 -17.96
CA VAL A 607 -13.93 -12.80 -17.97
C VAL A 607 -12.58 -13.44 -17.73
N SER A 608 -12.55 -14.51 -16.95
CA SER A 608 -11.35 -15.32 -16.78
C SER A 608 -11.70 -16.81 -16.65
N TYR A 609 -10.80 -17.63 -17.12
CA TYR A 609 -10.86 -19.08 -17.00
C TYR A 609 -9.65 -19.57 -16.23
N SER A 610 -9.89 -20.40 -15.22
CA SER A 610 -8.85 -21.02 -14.40
C SER A 610 -8.97 -22.53 -14.48
N LEU A 611 -7.83 -23.20 -14.54
CA LEU A 611 -7.71 -24.66 -14.59
C LEU A 611 -6.64 -25.09 -13.60
N ASP A 612 -7.03 -25.97 -12.68
CA ASP A 612 -6.12 -26.68 -11.77
C ASP A 612 -6.02 -28.14 -12.20
N TRP A 613 -4.82 -28.70 -12.34
CA TRP A 613 -4.55 -30.02 -12.92
C TRP A 613 -3.24 -30.62 -12.46
#